data_51889bb94265766549fcf6f26e7ddbe7
#
_entry.id   51889bb94265766549fcf6f26e7ddbe7
#
_cell.length_a   1.000
_cell.length_b   1.000
_cell.length_c   1.000
_cell.angle_alpha   90.00
_cell.angle_beta   90.00
_cell.angle_gamma   90.00
#
_symmetry.space_group_name_H-M   'P 1'
#
loop_
_entity.id
_entity.type
_entity.pdbx_description
1 polymer ?
#
loop_
_entity_poly.entity_id
_entity_poly.type
_entity_poly.pdbx_seq_one_letter_code
_entity_poly.pdbx_strand_id
1 'polypeptide(L)'
;MHEFDHESEELVQSVFDYALNRLRNEPPLDGPMSAEELQALVGETITPEGLGGSEVLRRYADHLAPASISADHPRYLAFVPGAPTKAASVFDLVLGSSSLCGSTWLDGAGMVFAENQALRWIADLADMPASAGGCFVTGGTMGNLSALVTARYEAIQKRVVAGRPRPDRWAVVASELSLIHI
;
A
#
# COMPACT_ATOMS: atom_id res chain seq x y z
N MET A 1 12.79 11.50 -21.74
CA MET A 1 12.07 10.67 -20.73
C MET A 1 12.36 11.12 -19.29
N HIS A 2 13.47 11.79 -19.02
CA HIS A 2 13.83 12.28 -17.66
C HIS A 2 13.99 13.80 -17.60
N GLU A 3 13.69 14.51 -18.68
CA GLU A 3 13.66 15.97 -18.69
C GLU A 3 12.33 16.46 -18.15
N PHE A 4 12.39 17.46 -17.28
CA PHE A 4 11.22 18.14 -16.75
C PHE A 4 11.02 19.40 -17.64
N ASP A 5 10.15 19.26 -18.62
CA ASP A 5 9.83 20.28 -19.62
C ASP A 5 8.51 21.00 -19.29
N HIS A 6 8.09 21.88 -20.17
CA HIS A 6 6.85 22.65 -20.00
C HIS A 6 5.60 21.76 -19.97
N GLU A 7 5.57 20.68 -20.77
CA GLU A 7 4.46 19.72 -20.75
C GLU A 7 4.38 18.98 -19.40
N SER A 8 5.53 18.64 -18.84
CA SER A 8 5.63 18.06 -17.49
C SER A 8 5.14 19.01 -16.41
N GLU A 9 5.46 20.31 -16.52
CA GLU A 9 5.00 21.35 -15.59
C GLU A 9 3.47 21.53 -15.64
N GLU A 10 2.89 21.58 -16.83
CA GLU A 10 1.44 21.65 -17.03
C GLU A 10 0.71 20.41 -16.48
N LEU A 11 1.29 19.23 -16.69
CA LEU A 11 0.76 17.98 -16.12
C LEU A 11 0.78 18.01 -14.59
N VAL A 12 1.88 18.44 -13.97
CA VAL A 12 1.98 18.58 -12.51
C VAL A 12 0.88 19.48 -11.99
N GLN A 13 0.65 20.65 -12.61
CA GLN A 13 -0.42 21.56 -12.22
C GLN A 13 -1.80 20.90 -12.33
N SER A 14 -2.06 20.20 -13.42
CA SER A 14 -3.32 19.49 -13.64
C SER A 14 -3.57 18.39 -12.61
N VAL A 15 -2.54 17.64 -12.25
CA VAL A 15 -2.58 16.61 -11.19
C VAL A 15 -2.87 17.24 -9.83
N PHE A 16 -2.22 18.37 -9.51
CA PHE A 16 -2.51 19.12 -8.28
C PHE A 16 -3.94 19.62 -8.22
N ASP A 17 -4.44 20.18 -9.31
CA ASP A 17 -5.82 20.70 -9.36
C ASP A 17 -6.84 19.56 -9.17
N TYR A 18 -6.62 18.42 -9.82
CA TYR A 18 -7.42 17.21 -9.59
C TYR A 18 -7.38 16.78 -8.12
N ALA A 19 -6.17 16.66 -7.55
CA ALA A 19 -5.99 16.21 -6.17
C ALA A 19 -6.63 17.18 -5.16
N LEU A 20 -6.45 18.50 -5.33
CA LEU A 20 -7.05 19.52 -4.48
C LEU A 20 -8.57 19.47 -4.54
N ASN A 21 -9.14 19.33 -5.76
CA ASN A 21 -10.58 19.18 -5.92
C ASN A 21 -11.10 17.96 -5.19
N ARG A 22 -10.42 16.80 -5.36
CA ARG A 22 -10.79 15.54 -4.73
C ARG A 22 -10.71 15.59 -3.20
N LEU A 23 -9.68 16.26 -2.65
CA LEU A 23 -9.49 16.41 -1.21
C LEU A 23 -10.44 17.42 -0.54
N ARG A 24 -10.93 18.43 -1.29
CA ARG A 24 -11.82 19.48 -0.77
C ARG A 24 -13.28 19.05 -0.75
N ASN A 25 -13.67 18.26 -1.71
CA ASN A 25 -15.06 17.87 -1.88
C ASN A 25 -15.37 16.53 -1.20
N GLU A 26 -16.65 16.27 -0.99
CA GLU A 26 -17.12 14.97 -0.56
C GLU A 26 -16.78 13.94 -1.66
N PRO A 27 -16.23 12.77 -1.28
CA PRO A 27 -15.97 11.70 -2.23
C PRO A 27 -17.23 11.26 -2.96
N PRO A 28 -17.14 10.91 -4.26
CA PRO A 28 -18.30 10.41 -4.98
C PRO A 28 -18.75 9.04 -4.44
N LEU A 29 -20.03 8.76 -4.58
CA LEU A 29 -20.60 7.44 -4.30
C LEU A 29 -20.65 6.63 -5.60
N ASP A 30 -19.48 6.33 -6.13
CA ASP A 30 -19.29 5.56 -7.36
C ASP A 30 -19.28 4.05 -7.10
N GLY A 31 -19.26 3.26 -8.17
CA GLY A 31 -19.29 1.82 -8.09
C GLY A 31 -18.66 1.15 -9.32
N PRO A 32 -18.48 -0.17 -9.29
CA PRO A 32 -17.80 -0.89 -10.36
C PRO A 32 -18.60 -0.85 -11.66
N MET A 33 -17.89 -0.77 -12.77
CA MET A 33 -18.38 -0.98 -14.13
C MET A 33 -17.93 -2.36 -14.63
N SER A 34 -18.58 -2.89 -15.65
CA SER A 34 -18.13 -4.11 -16.32
C SER A 34 -16.86 -3.86 -17.14
N ALA A 35 -16.13 -4.93 -17.46
CA ALA A 35 -14.95 -4.84 -18.31
C ALA A 35 -15.30 -4.34 -19.72
N GLU A 36 -16.45 -4.73 -20.26
CA GLU A 36 -16.95 -4.33 -21.56
C GLU A 36 -17.27 -2.83 -21.61
N GLU A 37 -17.92 -2.29 -20.57
CA GLU A 37 -18.20 -0.85 -20.45
C GLU A 37 -16.91 -0.05 -20.35
N LEU A 38 -15.96 -0.49 -19.52
CA LEU A 38 -14.66 0.18 -19.39
C LEU A 38 -13.87 0.13 -20.69
N GLN A 39 -13.86 -1.01 -21.39
CA GLN A 39 -13.21 -1.13 -22.69
C GLN A 39 -13.80 -0.19 -23.74
N ALA A 40 -15.13 -0.02 -23.74
CA ALA A 40 -15.82 0.90 -24.65
C ALA A 40 -15.53 2.38 -24.36
N LEU A 41 -15.43 2.75 -23.07
CA LEU A 41 -15.22 4.14 -22.64
C LEU A 41 -13.74 4.56 -22.70
N VAL A 42 -12.86 3.70 -22.29
CA VAL A 42 -11.43 4.00 -22.09
C VAL A 42 -10.58 3.59 -23.30
N GLY A 43 -10.93 2.47 -23.95
CA GLY A 43 -10.16 1.90 -25.06
C GLY A 43 -8.78 1.38 -24.60
N GLU A 44 -7.85 1.29 -25.54
CA GLU A 44 -6.46 0.96 -25.21
C GLU A 44 -5.74 2.16 -24.58
N THR A 45 -5.06 1.89 -23.46
CA THR A 45 -4.28 2.92 -22.73
C THR A 45 -2.78 2.69 -22.82
N ILE A 46 -2.36 1.48 -23.20
CA ILE A 46 -0.95 1.11 -23.35
C ILE A 46 -0.68 0.96 -24.84
N THR A 47 -0.01 1.94 -25.40
CA THR A 47 0.37 1.99 -26.83
C THR A 47 1.86 2.23 -26.98
N PRO A 48 2.49 1.84 -28.10
CA PRO A 48 3.92 2.07 -28.32
C PRO A 48 4.32 3.57 -28.26
N GLU A 49 3.43 4.44 -28.69
CA GLU A 49 3.66 5.89 -28.73
C GLU A 49 3.35 6.57 -27.39
N GLY A 50 2.56 5.92 -26.54
CA GLY A 50 2.00 6.52 -25.32
C GLY A 50 0.80 7.43 -25.64
N LEU A 51 0.10 7.87 -24.59
CA LEU A 51 -1.05 8.78 -24.72
C LEU A 51 -0.76 10.21 -24.28
N GLY A 52 0.38 10.43 -23.63
CA GLY A 52 0.68 11.69 -22.94
C GLY A 52 -0.04 11.82 -21.59
N GLY A 53 0.58 12.56 -20.68
CA GLY A 53 0.12 12.63 -19.28
C GLY A 53 -1.27 13.24 -19.11
N SER A 54 -1.59 14.28 -19.84
CA SER A 54 -2.88 14.98 -19.76
C SER A 54 -4.04 14.09 -20.19
N GLU A 55 -3.87 13.33 -21.27
CA GLU A 55 -4.92 12.39 -21.73
C GLU A 55 -5.09 11.22 -20.77
N VAL A 56 -4.00 10.71 -20.19
CA VAL A 56 -4.06 9.66 -19.16
C VAL A 56 -4.79 10.17 -17.92
N LEU A 57 -4.49 11.38 -17.45
CA LEU A 57 -5.18 11.99 -16.32
C LEU A 57 -6.68 12.18 -16.61
N ARG A 58 -7.02 12.63 -17.80
CA ARG A 58 -8.41 12.80 -18.23
C ARG A 58 -9.17 11.47 -18.22
N ARG A 59 -8.63 10.41 -18.84
CA ARG A 59 -9.27 9.07 -18.83
C ARG A 59 -9.41 8.51 -17.43
N TYR A 60 -8.39 8.72 -16.59
CA TYR A 60 -8.47 8.34 -15.19
C TYR A 60 -9.61 9.06 -14.46
N ALA A 61 -9.66 10.40 -14.56
CA ALA A 61 -10.64 11.21 -13.84
C ALA A 61 -12.07 10.98 -14.32
N ASP A 62 -12.26 10.85 -15.65
CA ASP A 62 -13.59 10.76 -16.26
C ASP A 62 -14.18 9.33 -16.21
N HIS A 63 -13.33 8.29 -16.22
CA HIS A 63 -13.80 6.92 -16.41
C HIS A 63 -13.27 5.92 -15.38
N LEU A 64 -11.96 5.91 -15.07
CA LEU A 64 -11.39 4.89 -14.20
C LEU A 64 -11.68 5.14 -12.71
N ALA A 65 -11.53 6.38 -12.26
CA ALA A 65 -11.84 6.73 -10.88
C ALA A 65 -13.34 6.52 -10.56
N PRO A 66 -14.30 6.97 -11.38
CA PRO A 66 -15.73 6.72 -11.17
C PRO A 66 -16.13 5.24 -11.23
N ALA A 67 -15.35 4.39 -11.87
CA ALA A 67 -15.58 2.93 -11.89
C ALA A 67 -15.10 2.22 -10.62
N SER A 68 -14.69 2.96 -9.59
CA SER A 68 -14.12 2.43 -8.36
C SER A 68 -14.86 2.96 -7.13
N ILE A 69 -15.04 2.13 -6.12
CA ILE A 69 -15.67 2.54 -4.87
C ILE A 69 -14.69 3.40 -4.08
N SER A 70 -15.12 4.60 -3.70
CA SER A 70 -14.33 5.53 -2.87
C SER A 70 -14.34 5.10 -1.41
N ALA A 71 -13.24 4.52 -0.93
CA ALA A 71 -13.13 4.03 0.45
C ALA A 71 -13.16 5.15 1.52
N ASP A 72 -12.96 6.41 1.13
CA ASP A 72 -13.06 7.59 1.99
C ASP A 72 -14.45 8.23 2.00
N HIS A 73 -15.42 7.65 1.28
CA HIS A 73 -16.81 8.12 1.35
C HIS A 73 -17.42 7.77 2.72
N PRO A 74 -18.14 8.71 3.40
CA PRO A 74 -18.70 8.47 4.73
C PRO A 74 -19.66 7.28 4.82
N ARG A 75 -20.23 6.85 3.71
CA ARG A 75 -21.13 5.68 3.62
C ARG A 75 -20.41 4.39 3.18
N TYR A 76 -19.09 4.42 3.10
CA TYR A 76 -18.33 3.21 2.80
C TYR A 76 -18.25 2.32 4.04
N LEU A 77 -18.97 1.22 4.03
CA LEU A 77 -19.09 0.27 5.15
C LEU A 77 -18.75 -1.16 4.71
N ALA A 78 -17.97 -1.30 3.64
CA ALA A 78 -17.62 -2.58 3.05
C ALA A 78 -16.12 -2.88 3.15
N PHE A 79 -15.78 -4.17 3.15
CA PHE A 79 -14.41 -4.67 3.14
C PHE A 79 -13.56 -4.23 4.36
N VAL A 80 -12.24 -4.31 4.24
CA VAL A 80 -11.28 -4.03 5.32
C VAL A 80 -10.66 -2.63 5.25
N PRO A 81 -10.43 -2.03 4.05
CA PRO A 81 -9.70 -0.77 3.94
C PRO A 81 -10.37 0.37 4.71
N GLY A 82 -9.56 1.17 5.40
CA GLY A 82 -9.94 2.46 5.94
C GLY A 82 -9.35 3.59 5.11
N ALA A 83 -10.01 4.73 5.08
CA ALA A 83 -9.49 5.91 4.39
C ALA A 83 -8.21 6.41 5.08
N PRO A 84 -7.18 6.78 4.32
CA PRO A 84 -6.03 7.50 4.85
C PRO A 84 -6.46 8.90 5.31
N THR A 85 -5.69 9.49 6.22
CA THR A 85 -5.85 10.92 6.49
C THR A 85 -5.46 11.73 5.26
N LYS A 86 -6.09 12.89 5.05
CA LYS A 86 -5.76 13.77 3.92
C LYS A 86 -4.27 14.17 3.92
N ALA A 87 -3.68 14.34 5.10
CA ALA A 87 -2.26 14.61 5.25
C ALA A 87 -1.39 13.44 4.73
N ALA A 88 -1.74 12.20 5.07
CA ALA A 88 -1.02 11.03 4.59
C ALA A 88 -1.03 10.94 3.06
N SER A 89 -2.20 11.14 2.43
CA SER A 89 -2.31 11.14 0.96
C SER A 89 -1.44 12.21 0.28
N VAL A 90 -1.29 13.38 0.90
CA VAL A 90 -0.40 14.44 0.37
C VAL A 90 1.08 14.06 0.53
N PHE A 91 1.44 13.35 1.61
CA PHE A 91 2.81 12.88 1.81
C PHE A 91 3.25 11.80 0.82
N ASP A 92 2.32 11.02 0.26
CA ASP A 92 2.64 10.07 -0.84
C ASP A 92 3.25 10.78 -2.05
N LEU A 93 2.80 12.01 -2.35
CA LEU A 93 3.39 12.83 -3.39
C LEU A 93 4.83 13.25 -3.06
N VAL A 94 5.10 13.61 -1.80
CA VAL A 94 6.46 13.96 -1.33
C VAL A 94 7.40 12.77 -1.51
N LEU A 95 6.96 11.58 -1.10
CA LEU A 95 7.74 10.36 -1.24
C LEU A 95 7.97 9.98 -2.71
N GLY A 96 6.92 10.04 -3.53
CA GLY A 96 7.01 9.74 -4.96
C GLY A 96 7.95 10.67 -5.70
N SER A 97 7.90 11.98 -5.42
CA SER A 97 8.78 12.97 -6.05
C SER A 97 10.24 12.88 -5.59
N SER A 98 10.50 12.31 -4.42
CA SER A 98 11.85 12.20 -3.85
C SER A 98 12.63 11.00 -4.39
N SER A 99 11.98 10.04 -5.05
CA SER A 99 12.61 8.83 -5.62
C SER A 99 13.47 8.04 -4.61
N LEU A 100 13.03 7.99 -3.35
CA LEU A 100 13.76 7.34 -2.28
C LEU A 100 13.49 5.84 -2.23
N CYS A 101 14.53 5.06 -1.94
CA CYS A 101 14.43 3.63 -1.68
C CYS A 101 14.73 3.36 -0.20
N GLY A 102 13.83 2.67 0.50
CA GLY A 102 13.99 2.34 1.92
C GLY A 102 14.27 0.85 2.17
N SER A 103 14.91 0.16 1.22
CA SER A 103 15.13 -1.29 1.33
C SER A 103 16.23 -1.68 2.31
N THR A 104 17.24 -0.85 2.48
CA THR A 104 18.34 -1.07 3.41
C THR A 104 18.71 0.22 4.15
N TRP A 105 19.44 0.08 5.27
CA TRP A 105 19.97 1.24 6.00
C TRP A 105 20.97 2.04 5.16
N LEU A 106 21.70 1.38 4.28
CA LEU A 106 22.74 2.02 3.48
C LEU A 106 22.18 3.03 2.47
N ASP A 107 21.08 2.68 1.83
CA ASP A 107 20.47 3.48 0.75
C ASP A 107 19.27 4.32 1.22
N GLY A 108 18.67 3.98 2.35
CA GLY A 108 17.46 4.61 2.84
C GLY A 108 17.42 4.83 4.35
N ALA A 109 18.52 5.19 5.00
CA ALA A 109 18.58 5.34 6.45
C ALA A 109 17.45 6.19 7.03
N GLY A 110 17.10 7.31 6.40
CA GLY A 110 16.01 8.18 6.85
C GLY A 110 14.64 7.49 6.79
N MET A 111 14.38 6.74 5.73
CA MET A 111 13.12 5.99 5.56
C MET A 111 13.03 4.83 6.55
N VAL A 112 14.11 4.05 6.67
CA VAL A 112 14.19 2.92 7.63
C VAL A 112 14.07 3.43 9.07
N PHE A 113 14.67 4.57 9.38
CA PHE A 113 14.53 5.19 10.70
C PHE A 113 13.09 5.60 11.01
N ALA A 114 12.42 6.25 10.06
CA ALA A 114 11.03 6.67 10.21
C ALA A 114 10.08 5.45 10.36
N GLU A 115 10.31 4.40 9.56
CA GLU A 115 9.56 3.15 9.68
C GLU A 115 9.73 2.52 11.06
N ASN A 116 10.96 2.42 11.56
CA ASN A 116 11.23 1.85 12.88
C ASN A 116 10.57 2.67 14.01
N GLN A 117 10.51 3.99 13.90
CA GLN A 117 9.78 4.80 14.86
C GLN A 117 8.27 4.54 14.82
N ALA A 118 7.68 4.44 13.64
CA ALA A 118 6.27 4.12 13.48
C ALA A 118 5.93 2.73 14.03
N LEU A 119 6.77 1.74 13.74
CA LEU A 119 6.64 0.38 14.27
C LEU A 119 6.76 0.33 15.79
N ARG A 120 7.70 1.08 16.37
CA ARG A 120 7.83 1.19 17.83
C ARG A 120 6.56 1.79 18.45
N TRP A 121 6.06 2.86 17.87
CA TRP A 121 4.82 3.49 18.35
C TRP A 121 3.62 2.53 18.30
N ILE A 122 3.46 1.78 17.20
CA ILE A 122 2.40 0.74 17.07
C ILE A 122 2.59 -0.36 18.11
N ALA A 123 3.83 -0.81 18.33
CA ALA A 123 4.14 -1.84 19.32
C ALA A 123 3.83 -1.36 20.75
N ASP A 124 4.09 -0.08 21.07
CA ASP A 124 3.74 0.52 22.37
C ASP A 124 2.22 0.59 22.56
N LEU A 125 1.45 0.94 21.51
CA LEU A 125 -0.01 0.91 21.56
C LEU A 125 -0.59 -0.50 21.80
N ALA A 126 0.12 -1.53 21.35
CA ALA A 126 -0.24 -2.93 21.55
C ALA A 126 0.35 -3.55 22.83
N ASP A 127 0.95 -2.75 23.70
CA ASP A 127 1.63 -3.18 24.94
C ASP A 127 2.68 -4.29 24.70
N MET A 128 3.40 -4.22 23.58
CA MET A 128 4.43 -5.19 23.23
C MET A 128 5.76 -4.87 23.95
N PRO A 129 6.61 -5.87 24.21
CA PRO A 129 7.91 -5.64 24.84
C PRO A 129 8.76 -4.60 24.09
N ALA A 130 9.62 -3.89 24.82
CA ALA A 130 10.54 -2.90 24.22
C ALA A 130 11.49 -3.50 23.16
N SER A 131 11.73 -4.82 23.21
CA SER A 131 12.52 -5.56 22.22
C SER A 131 11.72 -5.94 20.97
N ALA A 132 10.41 -5.68 20.92
CA ALA A 132 9.62 -5.97 19.73
C ALA A 132 10.05 -5.09 18.56
N GLY A 133 10.27 -5.71 17.43
CA GLY A 133 10.52 -5.07 16.15
C GLY A 133 9.57 -5.61 15.10
N GLY A 134 9.67 -5.10 13.88
CA GLY A 134 8.79 -5.53 12.79
C GLY A 134 9.19 -4.94 11.45
N CYS A 135 8.34 -5.12 10.48
CA CYS A 135 8.39 -4.45 9.19
C CYS A 135 6.96 -4.29 8.66
N PHE A 136 6.71 -3.26 7.87
CA PHE A 136 5.50 -3.19 7.08
C PHE A 136 5.57 -4.15 5.89
N VAL A 137 4.46 -4.78 5.57
CA VAL A 137 4.34 -5.76 4.49
C VAL A 137 3.14 -5.43 3.60
N THR A 138 3.12 -5.99 2.40
CA THR A 138 2.11 -5.72 1.37
C THR A 138 0.77 -6.44 1.60
N GLY A 139 0.36 -6.59 2.85
CA GLY A 139 -0.94 -7.13 3.21
C GLY A 139 -0.88 -8.31 4.18
N GLY A 140 -2.05 -8.73 4.67
CA GLY A 140 -2.19 -9.74 5.72
C GLY A 140 -1.58 -11.10 5.37
N THR A 141 -1.63 -11.51 4.11
CA THR A 141 -1.03 -12.78 3.65
C THR A 141 0.49 -12.76 3.87
N MET A 142 1.16 -11.67 3.48
CA MET A 142 2.61 -11.53 3.70
C MET A 142 2.94 -11.39 5.19
N GLY A 143 2.08 -10.70 5.95
CA GLY A 143 2.21 -10.60 7.40
C GLY A 143 2.15 -11.97 8.08
N ASN A 144 1.14 -12.76 7.76
CA ASN A 144 0.99 -14.12 8.28
C ASN A 144 2.17 -15.02 7.87
N LEU A 145 2.59 -14.97 6.60
CA LEU A 145 3.75 -15.73 6.14
C LEU A 145 5.02 -15.35 6.90
N SER A 146 5.30 -14.06 7.06
CA SER A 146 6.46 -13.55 7.79
C SER A 146 6.45 -13.99 9.26
N ALA A 147 5.30 -13.90 9.92
CA ALA A 147 5.13 -14.34 11.30
C ALA A 147 5.38 -15.85 11.45
N LEU A 148 4.81 -16.68 10.57
CA LEU A 148 5.00 -18.13 10.59
C LEU A 148 6.46 -18.53 10.29
N VAL A 149 7.12 -17.87 9.36
CA VAL A 149 8.53 -18.11 9.05
C VAL A 149 9.41 -17.74 10.23
N THR A 150 9.16 -16.59 10.87
CA THR A 150 9.89 -16.16 12.06
C THR A 150 9.68 -17.11 13.22
N ALA A 151 8.44 -17.49 13.52
CA ALA A 151 8.13 -18.44 14.58
C ALA A 151 8.81 -19.81 14.36
N ARG A 152 8.82 -20.29 13.11
CA ARG A 152 9.52 -21.52 12.75
C ARG A 152 11.02 -21.40 12.94
N TYR A 153 11.62 -20.28 12.51
CA TYR A 153 13.04 -20.02 12.69
C TYR A 153 13.42 -20.03 14.19
N GLU A 154 12.72 -19.29 15.00
CA GLU A 154 12.91 -19.23 16.45
C GLU A 154 12.79 -20.62 17.11
N ALA A 155 11.78 -21.38 16.73
CA ALA A 155 11.61 -22.74 17.25
C ALA A 155 12.77 -23.67 16.86
N ILE A 156 13.32 -23.54 15.67
CA ILE A 156 14.52 -24.26 15.24
C ILE A 156 15.75 -23.86 16.09
N GLN A 157 15.98 -22.54 16.25
CA GLN A 157 17.10 -22.04 17.02
C GLN A 157 17.06 -22.55 18.48
N LYS A 158 15.91 -22.47 19.13
CA LYS A 158 15.71 -23.00 20.49
C LYS A 158 16.01 -24.49 20.58
N ARG A 159 15.63 -25.27 19.57
CA ARG A 159 15.94 -26.71 19.53
C ARG A 159 17.44 -26.98 19.33
N VAL A 160 18.09 -26.25 18.44
CA VAL A 160 19.53 -26.35 18.18
C VAL A 160 20.32 -26.07 19.46
N VAL A 161 20.02 -24.97 20.15
CA VAL A 161 20.62 -24.61 21.43
C VAL A 161 20.42 -25.70 22.49
N ALA A 162 19.26 -26.38 22.48
CA ALA A 162 18.95 -27.49 23.40
C ALA A 162 19.50 -28.83 22.94
N GLY A 163 20.31 -28.89 21.88
CA GLY A 163 20.88 -30.15 21.35
C GLY A 163 19.86 -31.10 20.74
N ARG A 164 18.65 -30.58 20.34
CA ARG A 164 17.58 -31.39 19.78
C ARG A 164 17.61 -31.33 18.26
N PRO A 165 17.28 -32.43 17.54
CA PRO A 165 17.20 -32.40 16.08
C PRO A 165 16.11 -31.48 15.58
N ARG A 166 16.25 -31.03 14.32
CA ARG A 166 15.16 -30.32 13.59
C ARG A 166 13.98 -31.28 13.43
N PRO A 167 12.75 -30.77 13.57
CA PRO A 167 11.57 -31.59 13.30
C PRO A 167 11.38 -31.77 11.80
N ASP A 168 10.93 -32.96 11.40
CA ASP A 168 10.59 -33.26 9.99
C ASP A 168 9.21 -32.70 9.60
N ARG A 169 8.36 -32.47 10.59
CA ARG A 169 6.99 -31.97 10.39
C ARG A 169 6.68 -30.84 11.36
N TRP A 170 5.86 -29.94 10.91
CA TRP A 170 5.35 -28.78 11.66
C TRP A 170 3.84 -28.84 11.74
N ALA A 171 3.26 -28.36 12.83
CA ALA A 171 1.86 -28.12 12.98
C ALA A 171 1.63 -26.64 13.31
N VAL A 172 0.58 -26.06 12.76
CA VAL A 172 0.09 -24.73 13.10
C VAL A 172 -1.24 -24.90 13.80
N VAL A 173 -1.40 -24.23 14.93
CA VAL A 173 -2.67 -24.18 15.64
C VAL A 173 -3.23 -22.77 15.44
N ALA A 174 -4.46 -22.69 14.91
CA ALA A 174 -5.16 -21.44 14.67
C ALA A 174 -6.58 -21.54 15.23
N SER A 175 -7.20 -20.40 15.52
CA SER A 175 -8.62 -20.34 15.89
C SER A 175 -9.49 -20.54 14.65
N GLU A 176 -10.76 -20.89 14.86
CA GLU A 176 -11.77 -20.96 13.78
C GLU A 176 -12.01 -19.59 13.11
N LEU A 177 -11.68 -18.50 13.81
CA LEU A 177 -11.78 -17.13 13.30
C LEU A 177 -10.51 -16.65 12.56
N SER A 178 -9.59 -17.56 12.27
CA SER A 178 -8.37 -17.21 11.56
C SER A 178 -8.66 -16.76 10.13
N LEU A 179 -8.08 -15.60 9.72
CA LEU A 179 -8.21 -15.05 8.37
C LEU A 179 -7.77 -16.00 7.24
N ILE A 180 -6.95 -17.01 7.53
CA ILE A 180 -6.53 -18.01 6.55
C ILE A 180 -7.61 -19.03 6.18
N HIS A 181 -8.75 -18.99 6.86
CA HIS A 181 -9.91 -19.87 6.62
C HIS A 181 -11.09 -19.14 5.98
N ILE A 182 -10.95 -17.86 5.61
CA ILE A 182 -11.97 -17.05 4.94
C ILE A 182 -11.74 -17.06 3.43
#